data_ef7ef5b82bb67099a3425fc8ceab45b7
#
_entry.id   ef7ef5b82bb67099a3425fc8ceab45b7
#
_cell.length_a   1.000
_cell.length_b   1.000
_cell.length_c   1.000
_cell.angle_alpha   90.00
_cell.angle_beta   90.00
_cell.angle_gamma   90.00
#
_symmetry.space_group_name_H-M   'P 1'
#
loop_
_entity.id
_entity.type
_entity.pdbx_description
1 polymer ?
#
loop_
_entity_poly.entity_id
_entity_poly.type
_entity_poly.pdbx_seq_one_letter_code
_entity_poly.pdbx_strand_id
1 'polypeptide(L)'
;MGKQAFVLVVQNKWYEITAVHVFHDREKAQKEMVAEVEEAREEAVRKGYDYVQEAEIGDGEARLSWGGGCYTWKIVEDCDYDA
;
A
#
# COMPACT_ATOMS: atom_id res chain seq x y z
N MET A 1 2.48 -24.63 -15.40
CA MET A 1 1.91 -24.09 -14.17
C MET A 1 2.28 -22.65 -14.02
N GLY A 2 1.31 -21.78 -13.83
CA GLY A 2 1.57 -20.40 -13.59
C GLY A 2 2.17 -20.17 -12.20
N LYS A 3 2.94 -19.12 -12.08
CA LYS A 3 3.47 -18.71 -10.80
C LYS A 3 2.50 -17.73 -10.14
N GLN A 4 2.33 -17.87 -8.86
CA GLN A 4 1.51 -16.95 -8.10
C GLN A 4 2.30 -15.66 -7.85
N ALA A 5 1.68 -14.54 -8.07
CA ALA A 5 2.29 -13.25 -7.82
C ALA A 5 1.35 -12.40 -6.95
N PHE A 6 1.93 -11.56 -6.13
CA PHE A 6 1.20 -10.65 -5.25
C PHE A 6 1.66 -9.24 -5.60
N VAL A 7 0.73 -8.44 -6.07
CA VAL A 7 1.05 -7.10 -6.54
C VAL A 7 0.57 -6.10 -5.50
N LEU A 8 1.49 -5.37 -4.93
CA LEU A 8 1.19 -4.28 -4.00
C LEU A 8 0.97 -3.01 -4.82
N VAL A 9 -0.24 -2.48 -4.78
CA VAL A 9 -0.62 -1.29 -5.52
C VAL A 9 -0.88 -0.17 -4.55
N VAL A 10 -0.27 0.99 -4.78
CA VAL A 10 -0.46 2.18 -3.97
C VAL A 10 -1.17 3.24 -4.81
N GLN A 11 -2.27 3.77 -4.29
CA GLN A 11 -3.06 4.78 -4.98
C GLN A 11 -3.21 6.02 -4.11
N ASN A 12 -3.30 7.19 -4.77
CA ASN A 12 -3.54 8.45 -4.08
C ASN A 12 -5.05 8.74 -3.99
N LYS A 13 -5.42 9.93 -3.52
CA LYS A 13 -6.83 10.30 -3.33
C LYS A 13 -7.64 10.35 -4.63
N TRP A 14 -6.99 10.44 -5.77
CA TRP A 14 -7.66 10.43 -7.07
C TRP A 14 -7.65 9.04 -7.71
N TYR A 15 -7.31 8.02 -6.94
CA TYR A 15 -7.19 6.63 -7.42
C TYR A 15 -6.12 6.45 -8.49
N GLU A 16 -5.17 7.36 -8.55
CA GLU A 16 -4.03 7.21 -9.45
C GLU A 16 -2.99 6.30 -8.81
N ILE A 17 -2.46 5.38 -9.59
CA ILE A 17 -1.44 4.46 -9.11
C ILE A 17 -0.12 5.22 -9.00
N THR A 18 0.42 5.30 -7.80
CA THR A 18 1.68 5.99 -7.53
C THR A 18 2.86 5.04 -7.42
N ALA A 19 2.59 3.78 -7.10
CA ALA A 19 3.65 2.76 -7.00
C ALA A 19 3.05 1.38 -7.17
N VAL A 20 3.85 0.48 -7.73
CA VAL A 20 3.48 -0.93 -7.90
C VAL A 20 4.72 -1.77 -7.60
N HIS A 21 4.57 -2.77 -6.74
CA HIS A 21 5.65 -3.70 -6.40
C HIS A 21 5.14 -5.12 -6.55
N VAL A 22 5.94 -5.98 -7.14
CA VAL A 22 5.56 -7.38 -7.36
C VAL A 22 6.35 -8.28 -6.41
N PHE A 23 5.64 -9.17 -5.75
CA PHE A 23 6.22 -10.15 -4.82
C PHE A 23 5.74 -11.54 -5.18
N HIS A 24 6.54 -12.55 -4.84
CA HIS A 24 6.16 -13.94 -5.02
C HIS A 24 5.76 -14.59 -3.70
N ASP A 25 5.78 -13.83 -2.62
CA ASP A 25 5.44 -14.28 -1.29
C ASP A 25 4.48 -13.26 -0.67
N ARG A 26 3.30 -13.72 -0.28
CA ARG A 26 2.28 -12.84 0.27
C ARG A 26 2.72 -12.18 1.59
N GLU A 27 3.47 -12.90 2.41
CA GLU A 27 3.97 -12.34 3.66
C GLU A 27 4.93 -11.18 3.41
N LYS A 28 5.77 -11.31 2.40
CA LYS A 28 6.69 -10.23 2.04
C LYS A 28 5.94 -9.02 1.53
N ALA A 29 4.89 -9.23 0.73
CA ALA A 29 4.04 -8.15 0.25
C ALA A 29 3.37 -7.43 1.42
N GLN A 30 2.83 -8.19 2.38
CA GLN A 30 2.18 -7.64 3.55
C GLN A 30 3.16 -6.84 4.41
N LYS A 31 4.35 -7.36 4.64
CA LYS A 31 5.37 -6.66 5.42
C LYS A 31 5.79 -5.36 4.75
N GLU A 32 5.98 -5.40 3.45
CA GLU A 32 6.35 -4.20 2.70
C GLU A 32 5.24 -3.16 2.77
N MET A 33 3.99 -3.59 2.64
CA MET A 33 2.85 -2.69 2.75
C MET A 33 2.84 -1.99 4.11
N VAL A 34 2.99 -2.75 5.19
CA VAL A 34 2.99 -2.19 6.55
C VAL A 34 4.12 -1.18 6.71
N ALA A 35 5.32 -1.53 6.22
CA ALA A 35 6.47 -0.64 6.31
C ALA A 35 6.23 0.66 5.54
N GLU A 36 5.65 0.57 4.36
CA GLU A 36 5.35 1.76 3.55
C GLU A 36 4.30 2.65 4.20
N VAL A 37 3.28 2.04 4.79
CA VAL A 37 2.23 2.79 5.49
C VAL A 37 2.82 3.56 6.68
N GLU A 38 3.64 2.90 7.47
CA GLU A 38 4.26 3.53 8.63
C GLU A 38 5.18 4.67 8.21
N GLU A 39 5.98 4.45 7.17
CA GLU A 39 6.87 5.48 6.64
C GLU A 39 6.07 6.66 6.09
N ALA A 40 5.00 6.40 5.37
CA ALA A 40 4.15 7.44 4.81
C ALA A 40 3.51 8.28 5.92
N ARG A 41 3.08 7.63 7.00
CA ARG A 41 2.49 8.35 8.14
C ARG A 41 3.52 9.24 8.83
N GLU A 42 4.71 8.70 9.06
CA GLU A 42 5.79 9.49 9.67
C GLU A 42 6.14 10.69 8.80
N GLU A 43 6.21 10.51 7.51
CA GLU A 43 6.50 11.59 6.57
C GLU A 43 5.41 12.65 6.60
N ALA A 44 4.14 12.24 6.63
CA ALA A 44 3.02 13.17 6.69
C ALA A 44 3.09 14.03 7.96
N VAL A 45 3.40 13.42 9.09
CA VAL A 45 3.55 14.13 10.35
C VAL A 45 4.75 15.09 10.28
N ARG A 46 5.86 14.62 9.72
CA ARG A 46 7.07 15.43 9.60
C ARG A 46 6.86 16.64 8.69
N LYS A 47 6.10 16.47 7.62
CA LYS A 47 5.79 17.55 6.69
C LYS A 47 4.74 18.51 7.23
N GLY A 48 4.13 18.18 8.37
CA GLY A 48 3.16 19.06 9.00
C GLY A 48 1.78 19.01 8.37
N TYR A 49 1.41 17.90 7.76
CA TYR A 49 0.06 17.76 7.21
C TYR A 49 -0.97 17.79 8.34
N ASP A 50 -2.10 18.45 8.08
CA ASP A 50 -3.17 18.58 9.06
C ASP A 50 -3.97 17.28 9.19
N TYR A 51 -4.38 16.97 10.40
CA TYR A 51 -5.31 15.88 10.68
C TYR A 51 -4.83 14.52 10.17
N VAL A 52 -3.54 14.22 10.36
CA VAL A 52 -3.03 12.88 10.03
C VAL A 52 -3.67 11.88 10.97
N GLN A 53 -4.42 10.93 10.41
CA GLN A 53 -5.14 9.94 11.19
C GLN A 53 -4.29 8.69 11.41
N GLU A 54 -4.75 7.84 12.34
CA GLU A 54 -4.14 6.53 12.52
C GLU A 54 -4.33 5.73 11.23
N ALA A 55 -3.28 5.03 10.82
CA ALA A 55 -3.37 4.20 9.62
C ALA A 55 -4.26 2.99 9.90
N GLU A 56 -5.11 2.67 8.94
CA GLU A 56 -5.90 1.44 8.98
C GLU A 56 -5.15 0.38 8.20
N ILE A 57 -4.69 -0.66 8.89
CA ILE A 57 -3.92 -1.72 8.25
C ILE A 57 -4.66 -3.04 8.46
N GLY A 58 -5.07 -3.64 7.36
CA GLY A 58 -5.71 -4.94 7.35
C GLY A 58 -4.88 -5.97 6.58
N ASP A 59 -5.46 -7.13 6.39
CA ASP A 59 -4.82 -8.20 5.64
C ASP A 59 -4.98 -7.92 4.15
N GLY A 60 -3.88 -7.51 3.52
CA GLY A 60 -3.87 -7.23 2.08
C GLY A 60 -4.38 -5.86 1.69
N GLU A 61 -4.68 -5.00 2.65
CA GLU A 61 -5.11 -3.63 2.33
C GLU A 61 -4.80 -2.69 3.49
N ALA A 62 -4.58 -1.43 3.16
CA ALA A 62 -4.31 -0.40 4.15
C ALA A 62 -4.72 0.97 3.63
N ARG A 63 -4.92 1.90 4.54
CA ARG A 63 -5.31 3.26 4.21
C ARG A 63 -4.71 4.23 5.21
N LEU A 64 -4.22 5.35 4.67
CA LEU A 64 -3.74 6.47 5.48
C LEU A 64 -4.40 7.73 4.95
N SER A 65 -4.97 8.54 5.83
CA SER A 65 -5.62 9.77 5.43
C SER A 65 -5.20 10.94 6.30
N TRP A 66 -5.30 12.13 5.72
CA TRP A 66 -5.04 13.41 6.41
C TRP A 66 -5.99 14.46 5.82
N GLY A 67 -5.92 15.68 6.32
CA GLY A 67 -6.87 16.72 5.94
C GLY A 67 -6.92 17.09 4.46
N GLY A 68 -5.89 16.82 3.70
CA GLY A 68 -5.82 17.18 2.28
C GLY A 68 -5.70 16.02 1.33
N GLY A 69 -5.68 14.78 1.83
CA GLY A 69 -5.49 13.65 0.92
C GLY A 69 -5.48 12.30 1.62
N CYS A 70 -5.20 11.28 0.84
CA CYS A 70 -5.08 9.93 1.37
C CYS A 70 -4.25 9.06 0.42
N TYR A 71 -3.75 7.95 0.99
CA TYR A 71 -3.18 6.87 0.22
C TYR A 71 -3.90 5.58 0.59
N THR A 72 -4.03 4.70 -0.39
CA THR A 72 -4.52 3.34 -0.16
C THR A 72 -3.52 2.35 -0.72
N TRP A 73 -3.37 1.24 -0.01
CA TRP A 73 -2.50 0.13 -0.41
C TRP A 73 -3.37 -1.09 -0.56
N LYS A 74 -3.12 -1.86 -1.60
CA LYS A 74 -3.86 -3.08 -1.83
C LYS A 74 -2.95 -4.14 -2.43
N ILE A 75 -3.06 -5.36 -1.92
CA ILE A 75 -2.35 -6.50 -2.48
C ILE A 75 -3.32 -7.27 -3.35
N VAL A 76 -3.00 -7.35 -4.64
CA VAL A 76 -3.79 -8.09 -5.62
C VAL A 76 -3.07 -9.38 -5.93
N GLU A 77 -3.78 -10.49 -5.83
CA GLU A 77 -3.24 -11.80 -6.13
C GLU A 77 -3.51 -12.15 -7.59
N ASP A 78 -2.46 -12.53 -8.28
CA ASP A 78 -2.55 -12.94 -9.69
C ASP A 78 -2.01 -14.36 -9.82
N CYS A 79 -2.90 -15.30 -10.03
CA CYS A 79 -2.55 -16.72 -10.13
C CYS A 79 -2.04 -17.11 -11.50
N ASP A 80 -2.30 -16.31 -12.50
CA ASP A 80 -1.94 -16.60 -13.88
C ASP A 80 -0.77 -15.77 -14.37
N TYR A 81 -0.03 -15.23 -13.43
CA TYR A 81 1.13 -14.44 -13.79
C TYR A 81 2.19 -15.33 -14.40
N ASP A 82 2.33 -15.20 -15.69
CA ASP A 82 3.27 -15.99 -16.47
C ASP A 82 4.11 -15.04 -17.30
N ALA A 83 5.30 -14.86 -16.85
CA ALA A 83 6.20 -13.98 -17.57
C ALA A 83 6.88 -14.70 -18.73
#